data_6dd09b9bff6674d8bc0b2745b1d99c78
#
_entry.id   6dd09b9bff6674d8bc0b2745b1d99c78
#
_cell.length_a   1.000
_cell.length_b   1.000
_cell.length_c   1.000
_cell.angle_alpha   90.00
_cell.angle_beta   90.00
_cell.angle_gamma   90.00
#
_symmetry.space_group_name_H-M   'P 1'
#
loop_
_entity.id
_entity.type
_entity.pdbx_description
1 polymer ?
#
loop_
_entity_poly.entity_id
_entity_poly.type
_entity_poly.pdbx_seq_one_letter_code
_entity_poly.pdbx_strand_id
1 'polypeptide(L)'
;DKKAAELGIYDDARSRDKGVEPEGVSIFSLGGRKVAAIGLERTLKSAVALYDITDAANASFLDMIVTDGDISPEGLQAFESNGKIFLSIANEVSTSTTLYSIAAVPEPKTYALFLAGLGLIGFSARRSKNRFPV
;
A
#
# COMPACT_ATOMS: atom_id res chain seq x y z
N ASP A 1 14.28 -6.81 5.85
CA ASP A 1 14.77 -8.15 5.47
C ASP A 1 13.66 -9.22 5.57
N LYS A 2 13.02 -9.40 6.74
CA LYS A 2 12.03 -10.47 6.97
C LYS A 2 10.92 -10.52 5.90
N LYS A 3 10.30 -9.38 5.58
CA LYS A 3 9.25 -9.33 4.54
C LYS A 3 9.75 -9.66 3.14
N ALA A 4 10.96 -9.22 2.79
CA ALA A 4 11.59 -9.58 1.53
C ALA A 4 11.86 -11.10 1.43
N ALA A 5 12.29 -11.73 2.53
CA ALA A 5 12.49 -13.17 2.59
C ALA A 5 11.16 -13.95 2.48
N GLU A 6 10.10 -13.52 3.17
CA GLU A 6 8.76 -14.10 3.07
C GLU A 6 8.19 -14.06 1.64
N LEU A 7 8.56 -13.03 0.87
CA LEU A 7 8.14 -12.85 -0.53
C LEU A 7 9.10 -13.51 -1.54
N GLY A 8 10.18 -14.14 -1.08
CA GLY A 8 11.16 -14.79 -1.95
C GLY A 8 12.00 -13.83 -2.80
N ILE A 9 12.11 -12.56 -2.39
CA ILE A 9 12.89 -11.52 -3.09
C ILE A 9 14.15 -11.09 -2.32
N TYR A 10 14.43 -11.70 -1.16
CA TYR A 10 15.64 -11.43 -0.39
C TYR A 10 16.86 -12.08 -1.06
N ASP A 11 17.92 -11.30 -1.24
CA ASP A 11 19.21 -11.81 -1.70
C ASP A 11 20.05 -12.23 -0.49
N ASP A 12 20.18 -13.54 -0.24
CA ASP A 12 20.92 -14.08 0.89
C ASP A 12 22.43 -13.78 0.82
N ALA A 13 22.97 -13.53 -0.38
CA ALA A 13 24.35 -13.10 -0.52
C ALA A 13 24.63 -11.75 0.19
N ARG A 14 23.59 -10.95 0.40
CA ARG A 14 23.68 -9.65 1.09
C ARG A 14 23.56 -9.75 2.62
N SER A 15 23.23 -10.92 3.18
CA SER A 15 23.00 -11.10 4.63
C SER A 15 24.18 -10.71 5.50
N ARG A 16 25.41 -10.84 4.98
CA ARG A 16 26.64 -10.51 5.71
C ARG A 16 27.11 -9.06 5.52
N ASP A 17 26.37 -8.29 4.72
CA ASP A 17 26.69 -6.90 4.41
C ASP A 17 25.59 -5.99 4.95
N LYS A 18 24.77 -5.41 4.10
CA LYS A 18 23.75 -4.42 4.48
C LYS A 18 22.29 -4.90 4.27
N GLY A 19 22.13 -6.16 3.86
CA GLY A 19 20.81 -6.72 3.57
C GLY A 19 20.13 -6.06 2.37
N VAL A 20 18.87 -5.63 2.51
CA VAL A 20 18.05 -5.06 1.41
C VAL A 20 18.40 -3.61 1.05
N GLU A 21 19.21 -2.94 1.81
CA GLU A 21 19.64 -1.53 1.64
C GLU A 21 18.45 -0.60 1.34
N PRO A 22 17.71 -0.13 2.36
CA PRO A 22 16.69 0.90 2.18
C PRO A 22 17.35 2.23 1.79
N GLU A 23 17.02 2.79 0.63
CA GLU A 23 17.65 4.02 0.15
C GLU A 23 16.65 5.12 -0.17
N GLY A 24 15.87 5.01 -1.23
CA GLY A 24 14.91 6.03 -1.60
C GLY A 24 13.72 6.10 -0.63
N VAL A 25 13.22 7.30 -0.36
CA VAL A 25 11.99 7.50 0.42
C VAL A 25 11.10 8.57 -0.19
N SER A 26 9.79 8.31 -0.23
CA SER A 26 8.78 9.32 -0.56
C SER A 26 7.63 9.25 0.42
N ILE A 27 7.12 10.40 0.86
CA ILE A 27 6.03 10.49 1.84
C ILE A 27 4.82 11.14 1.18
N PHE A 28 3.63 10.55 1.39
CA PHE A 28 2.36 11.06 0.86
C PHE A 28 1.21 10.80 1.82
N SER A 29 0.07 11.45 1.59
CA SER A 29 -1.15 11.21 2.35
C SER A 29 -2.10 10.30 1.58
N LEU A 30 -2.65 9.29 2.22
CA LEU A 30 -3.56 8.32 1.62
C LEU A 30 -4.65 7.91 2.63
N GLY A 31 -5.91 8.20 2.31
CA GLY A 31 -7.03 7.80 3.17
C GLY A 31 -6.95 8.36 4.60
N GLY A 32 -6.42 9.57 4.78
CA GLY A 32 -6.22 10.21 6.09
C GLY A 32 -4.97 9.75 6.85
N ARG A 33 -4.17 8.86 6.28
CA ARG A 33 -2.89 8.39 6.84
C ARG A 33 -1.71 9.08 6.16
N LYS A 34 -0.59 9.20 6.88
CA LYS A 34 0.71 9.50 6.27
C LYS A 34 1.42 8.18 5.96
N VAL A 35 1.80 8.01 4.71
CA VAL A 35 2.47 6.80 4.22
C VAL A 35 3.89 7.14 3.78
N ALA A 36 4.85 6.35 4.22
CA ALA A 36 6.21 6.35 3.69
C ALA A 36 6.38 5.17 2.71
N ALA A 37 6.80 5.46 1.49
CA ALA A 37 7.28 4.49 0.52
C ALA A 37 8.81 4.45 0.59
N ILE A 38 9.39 3.29 0.81
CA ILE A 38 10.83 3.09 1.01
C ILE A 38 11.34 2.09 -0.01
N GLY A 39 12.24 2.51 -0.89
CA GLY A 39 12.91 1.66 -1.87
C GLY A 39 13.88 0.68 -1.19
N LEU A 40 13.85 -0.57 -1.59
CA LEU A 40 14.77 -1.61 -1.15
C LEU A 40 15.72 -1.93 -2.31
N GLU A 41 16.87 -1.25 -2.35
CA GLU A 41 17.77 -1.28 -3.50
C GLU A 41 18.29 -2.68 -3.82
N ARG A 42 18.66 -3.45 -2.79
CA ARG A 42 19.33 -4.74 -2.93
C ARG A 42 18.38 -5.93 -2.67
N THR A 43 17.36 -6.02 -3.50
CA THR A 43 16.46 -7.18 -3.56
C THR A 43 16.54 -7.81 -4.96
N LEU A 44 16.13 -9.10 -5.08
CA LEU A 44 16.14 -9.84 -6.36
C LEU A 44 15.18 -9.26 -7.41
N LYS A 45 14.24 -8.40 -6.99
CA LYS A 45 13.29 -7.66 -7.82
C LYS A 45 13.16 -6.26 -7.25
N SER A 46 12.78 -5.28 -8.06
CA SER A 46 12.47 -3.94 -7.53
C SER A 46 11.37 -4.04 -6.49
N ALA A 47 11.64 -3.56 -5.28
CA ALA A 47 10.71 -3.63 -4.17
C ALA A 47 10.61 -2.30 -3.42
N VAL A 48 9.38 -1.90 -3.08
CA VAL A 48 9.11 -0.71 -2.28
C VAL A 48 8.21 -1.09 -1.11
N ALA A 49 8.72 -0.88 0.10
CA ALA A 49 7.97 -1.11 1.34
C ALA A 49 7.12 0.12 1.69
N LEU A 50 5.85 -0.10 2.00
CA LEU A 50 4.91 0.93 2.43
C LEU A 50 4.70 0.83 3.95
N TYR A 51 4.83 1.97 4.64
CA TYR A 51 4.60 2.07 6.08
C TYR A 51 3.61 3.18 6.41
N ASP A 52 2.67 2.89 7.31
CA ASP A 52 1.90 3.93 8.00
C ASP A 52 2.82 4.62 9.01
N ILE A 53 3.02 5.91 8.83
CA ILE A 53 3.82 6.78 9.71
C ILE A 53 2.97 7.92 10.28
N THR A 54 1.65 7.75 10.34
CA THR A 54 0.73 8.75 10.92
C THR A 54 1.11 9.04 12.37
N ASP A 55 1.47 8.00 13.10
CA ASP A 55 2.22 8.10 14.37
C ASP A 55 3.67 7.62 14.11
N ALA A 56 4.60 8.56 14.00
CA ALA A 56 5.99 8.25 13.69
C ALA A 56 6.70 7.40 14.76
N ALA A 57 6.23 7.44 16.02
CA ALA A 57 6.77 6.61 17.11
C ALA A 57 6.30 5.15 17.00
N ASN A 58 5.19 4.90 16.32
CA ASN A 58 4.56 3.59 16.15
C ASN A 58 4.33 3.26 14.66
N ALA A 59 5.35 3.46 13.83
CA ALA A 59 5.28 3.14 12.40
C ALA A 59 4.93 1.67 12.19
N SER A 60 3.99 1.40 11.28
CA SER A 60 3.53 0.04 10.98
C SER A 60 3.63 -0.30 9.50
N PHE A 61 4.05 -1.52 9.20
CA PHE A 61 4.11 -2.03 7.84
C PHE A 61 2.70 -2.18 7.26
N LEU A 62 2.50 -1.65 6.05
CA LEU A 62 1.25 -1.75 5.32
C LEU A 62 1.32 -2.82 4.23
N ASP A 63 2.27 -2.67 3.30
CA ASP A 63 2.36 -3.53 2.12
C ASP A 63 3.76 -3.45 1.48
N MET A 64 4.00 -4.33 0.50
CA MET A 64 5.21 -4.34 -0.33
C MET A 64 4.82 -4.36 -1.80
N ILE A 65 5.20 -3.32 -2.54
CA ILE A 65 5.11 -3.31 -4.00
C ILE A 65 6.33 -4.05 -4.53
N VAL A 66 6.11 -5.06 -5.36
CA VAL A 66 7.17 -5.82 -6.05
C VAL A 66 6.95 -5.72 -7.55
N THR A 67 7.98 -5.31 -8.29
CA THR A 67 7.93 -5.18 -9.75
C THR A 67 8.77 -6.27 -10.40
N ASP A 68 8.12 -7.12 -11.16
CA ASP A 68 8.81 -8.15 -11.95
C ASP A 68 9.55 -7.52 -13.14
N GLY A 69 10.77 -7.96 -13.38
CA GLY A 69 11.62 -7.48 -14.47
C GLY A 69 12.44 -6.23 -14.14
N ASP A 70 12.14 -5.55 -13.04
CA ASP A 70 12.90 -4.40 -12.55
C ASP A 70 13.72 -4.76 -11.30
N ILE A 71 14.84 -4.07 -11.10
CA ILE A 71 15.72 -4.19 -9.92
C ILE A 71 16.33 -2.85 -9.56
N SER A 72 16.76 -2.69 -8.30
CA SER A 72 17.45 -1.52 -7.77
C SER A 72 16.60 -0.24 -7.82
N PRO A 73 15.49 -0.16 -7.02
CA PRO A 73 14.68 1.05 -6.90
C PRO A 73 15.42 2.09 -6.04
N GLU A 74 16.01 3.11 -6.67
CA GLU A 74 16.81 4.15 -6.02
C GLU A 74 16.05 5.45 -5.86
N GLY A 75 15.36 5.90 -6.90
CA GLY A 75 14.57 7.14 -6.88
C GLY A 75 13.07 6.89 -6.71
N LEU A 76 12.46 7.51 -5.68
CA LEU A 76 11.01 7.44 -5.46
C LEU A 76 10.39 8.82 -5.41
N GLN A 77 9.29 9.02 -6.13
CA GLN A 77 8.50 10.24 -6.09
C GLN A 77 7.01 9.93 -6.07
N ALA A 78 6.35 10.25 -4.97
CA ALA A 78 4.90 10.28 -4.90
C ALA A 78 4.37 11.65 -5.33
N PHE A 79 3.30 11.68 -6.11
CA PHE A 79 2.62 12.89 -6.54
C PHE A 79 1.12 12.66 -6.71
N GLU A 80 0.34 13.74 -6.62
CA GLU A 80 -1.09 13.69 -6.86
C GLU A 80 -1.41 14.25 -8.25
N SER A 81 -2.30 13.57 -8.97
CA SER A 81 -2.86 14.03 -10.22
C SER A 81 -4.32 13.61 -10.33
N ASN A 82 -5.22 14.57 -10.61
CA ASN A 82 -6.67 14.33 -10.73
C ASN A 82 -7.28 13.56 -9.55
N GLY A 83 -6.87 13.88 -8.31
CA GLY A 83 -7.36 13.24 -7.09
C GLY A 83 -6.86 11.80 -6.88
N LYS A 84 -5.87 11.36 -7.64
CA LYS A 84 -5.21 10.06 -7.49
C LYS A 84 -3.76 10.24 -7.08
N ILE A 85 -3.29 9.38 -6.20
CA ILE A 85 -1.88 9.32 -5.82
C ILE A 85 -1.16 8.37 -6.77
N PHE A 86 -0.03 8.82 -7.27
CA PHE A 86 0.88 8.03 -8.08
C PHE A 86 2.23 7.93 -7.37
N LEU A 87 2.90 6.80 -7.53
CA LEU A 87 4.28 6.58 -7.11
C LEU A 87 5.11 6.24 -8.33
N SER A 88 6.07 7.08 -8.65
CA SER A 88 7.09 6.83 -9.66
C SER A 88 8.32 6.22 -8.99
N ILE A 89 8.86 5.17 -9.59
CA ILE A 89 10.02 4.42 -9.11
C ILE A 89 11.06 4.41 -10.23
N ALA A 90 12.23 5.01 -9.99
CA ALA A 90 13.36 4.90 -10.89
C ALA A 90 14.22 3.70 -10.48
N ASN A 91 14.35 2.73 -11.38
CA ASN A 91 15.11 1.50 -11.18
C ASN A 91 16.48 1.63 -11.86
N GLU A 92 17.54 1.82 -11.08
CA GLU A 92 18.87 2.15 -11.59
C GLU A 92 19.40 1.05 -12.52
N VAL A 93 19.50 -0.17 -12.03
CA VAL A 93 20.11 -1.28 -12.76
C VAL A 93 19.28 -1.71 -13.97
N SER A 94 17.95 -1.73 -13.86
CA SER A 94 17.06 -2.01 -15.00
C SER A 94 16.96 -0.85 -15.99
N THR A 95 17.44 0.35 -15.64
CA THR A 95 17.32 1.56 -16.45
C THR A 95 15.89 1.89 -16.87
N SER A 96 14.94 1.62 -15.98
CA SER A 96 13.49 1.77 -16.19
C SER A 96 12.88 2.75 -15.19
N THR A 97 11.70 3.25 -15.52
CA THR A 97 10.85 4.00 -14.58
C THR A 97 9.48 3.37 -14.57
N THR A 98 9.06 2.91 -13.39
CA THR A 98 7.76 2.29 -13.19
C THR A 98 6.81 3.25 -12.48
N LEU A 99 5.54 3.29 -12.89
CA LEU A 99 4.52 4.16 -12.32
C LEU A 99 3.36 3.34 -11.76
N TYR A 100 3.07 3.51 -10.49
CA TYR A 100 1.94 2.90 -9.80
C TYR A 100 0.87 3.93 -9.44
N SER A 101 -0.40 3.56 -9.57
CA SER A 101 -1.50 4.29 -8.96
C SER A 101 -1.79 3.67 -7.59
N ILE A 102 -1.69 4.49 -6.55
CA ILE A 102 -1.88 4.05 -5.17
C ILE A 102 -3.30 4.42 -4.73
N ALA A 103 -4.04 3.43 -4.21
CA ALA A 103 -5.38 3.62 -3.68
C ALA A 103 -5.49 3.06 -2.26
N ALA A 104 -6.24 3.75 -1.40
CA ALA A 104 -6.58 3.18 -0.10
C ALA A 104 -7.54 2.01 -0.28
N VAL A 105 -7.22 0.87 0.33
CA VAL A 105 -8.18 -0.24 0.43
C VAL A 105 -9.17 0.12 1.54
N PRO A 106 -10.49 0.18 1.26
CA PRO A 106 -11.49 0.43 2.29
C PRO A 106 -11.41 -0.61 3.40
N GLU A 107 -11.36 -0.16 4.66
CA GLU A 107 -11.28 -1.08 5.79
C GLU A 107 -12.54 -1.98 5.87
N PRO A 108 -12.39 -3.23 6.33
CA PRO A 108 -13.53 -4.17 6.49
C PRO A 108 -14.67 -3.59 7.34
N LYS A 109 -14.37 -2.70 8.30
CA LYS A 109 -15.36 -1.97 9.12
C LYS A 109 -16.29 -1.11 8.27
N THR A 110 -15.79 -0.48 7.22
CA THR A 110 -16.60 0.34 6.30
C THR A 110 -17.62 -0.51 5.56
N TYR A 111 -17.23 -1.70 5.10
CA TYR A 111 -18.16 -2.65 4.49
C TYR A 111 -19.19 -3.18 5.49
N ALA A 112 -18.77 -3.49 6.72
CA ALA A 112 -19.65 -3.95 7.77
C ALA A 112 -20.71 -2.89 8.14
N LEU A 113 -20.31 -1.61 8.26
CA LEU A 113 -21.24 -0.50 8.51
C LEU A 113 -22.20 -0.27 7.34
N PHE A 114 -21.71 -0.36 6.09
CA PHE A 114 -22.54 -0.24 4.90
C PHE A 114 -23.58 -1.36 4.82
N LEU A 115 -23.19 -2.60 5.05
CA LEU A 115 -24.10 -3.76 5.07
C LEU A 115 -25.10 -3.68 6.22
N ALA A 116 -24.67 -3.24 7.41
CA ALA A 116 -25.57 -3.00 8.54
C ALA A 116 -26.60 -1.90 8.22
N GLY A 117 -26.19 -0.81 7.59
CA GLY A 117 -27.07 0.28 7.14
C GLY A 117 -28.10 -0.21 6.13
N LEU A 118 -27.69 -0.97 5.12
CA LEU A 118 -28.62 -1.58 4.15
C LEU A 118 -29.59 -2.57 4.79
N GLY A 119 -29.12 -3.37 5.75
CA GLY A 119 -29.94 -4.30 6.52
C GLY A 119 -31.04 -3.59 7.31
N LEU A 120 -30.72 -2.47 7.97
CA LEU A 120 -31.68 -1.65 8.70
C LEU A 120 -32.76 -1.03 7.79
N ILE A 121 -32.33 -0.50 6.62
CA ILE A 121 -33.28 0.06 5.62
C ILE A 121 -34.20 -1.02 5.10
N GLY A 122 -33.69 -2.20 4.73
CA GLY A 122 -34.46 -3.33 4.25
C GLY A 122 -35.49 -3.84 5.30
N PHE A 123 -35.08 -3.92 6.57
CA PHE A 123 -35.92 -4.30 7.67
C PHE A 123 -37.09 -3.29 7.90
N SER A 124 -36.76 -2.00 7.88
CA SER A 124 -37.72 -0.90 8.04
C SER A 124 -38.75 -0.88 6.90
N ALA A 125 -38.30 -1.08 5.65
CA ALA A 125 -39.18 -1.15 4.48
C ALA A 125 -40.15 -2.35 4.54
N ARG A 126 -39.66 -3.51 5.04
CA ARG A 126 -40.51 -4.71 5.22
C ARG A 126 -41.57 -4.51 6.30
N ARG A 127 -41.25 -3.82 7.41
CA ARG A 127 -42.18 -3.52 8.51
C ARG A 127 -43.26 -2.53 8.09
N SER A 128 -42.96 -1.59 7.19
CA SER A 128 -43.92 -0.62 6.64
C SER A 128 -44.99 -1.29 5.78
N LYS A 129 -44.65 -2.31 4.97
CA LYS A 129 -45.59 -3.05 4.13
C LYS A 129 -46.65 -3.85 4.91
N ASN A 130 -46.36 -4.26 6.15
CA ASN A 130 -47.27 -5.05 6.99
C ASN A 130 -48.23 -4.20 7.84
N ARG A 131 -48.28 -2.88 7.65
CA ARG A 131 -49.12 -1.96 8.46
C ARG A 131 -50.42 -1.51 7.80
N PHE A 132 -50.80 -2.04 6.65
CA PHE A 132 -52.08 -1.78 6.05
C PHE A 132 -52.88 -3.08 5.98
N PRO A 133 -53.71 -3.43 7.01
CA PRO A 133 -54.80 -4.34 6.80
C PRO A 133 -55.91 -3.56 6.07
N VAL A 134 -56.46 -4.19 5.06
CA VAL A 134 -57.72 -3.79 4.40
C VAL A 134 -58.87 -3.92 5.40
#